data_350d8046970f41c6a084c4ae534b18a4
#
_entry.id   350d8046970f41c6a084c4ae534b18a4
#
_cell.length_a   1.000
_cell.length_b   1.000
_cell.length_c   1.000
_cell.angle_alpha   90.00
_cell.angle_beta   90.00
_cell.angle_gamma   90.00
#
_symmetry.space_group_name_H-M   'P 1'
#
loop_
_entity.id
_entity.type
_entity.pdbx_description
1 polymer ?
#
loop_
_entity_poly.entity_id
_entity_poly.type
_entity_poly.pdbx_seq_one_letter_code
_entity_poly.pdbx_strand_id
1 'polypeptide(L)'
;MNRHHILPKALGGFAVVLVLASIAAAAGVEDFYKGRTVSLVIGYSVGGGYDAYARLLARYIGNHIPGNPSVVPQQMAGAGSLRAANYIYSVAPKDGSVFGTFSRSMGISPLVDKAEFDSRKFTWLGSVTDDNTICVTGGASPVKNWDDFVNKSSNFGGEGAGSDPDIWALLYKNVFGAKVRVVSGYPGTNDIVLAMERGEVDGLCGLSWSTIKTQHPQWLTGHSVNFIVQAALRKEPELSAVPLATDLAKATEQLQIVKLLLVSQAMARPFAAPPDIPADRKAALLVAFDATMKDGDFLAEAQKLDFDVRPVSAAAIDKMLTDVYATPKDVIMRATKAISSEGQ
;
A
#
# COMPACT_ATOMS: atom_id res chain seq x y z
N MET A 1 -38.48 15.45 65.35
CA MET A 1 -38.11 14.48 64.30
C MET A 1 -37.74 15.29 63.04
N ASN A 2 -36.48 15.67 62.87
CA ASN A 2 -36.00 16.40 61.69
C ASN A 2 -35.20 15.46 60.79
N ARG A 3 -35.68 15.28 59.58
CA ARG A 3 -34.96 14.58 58.49
C ARG A 3 -34.22 15.62 57.63
N HIS A 4 -32.92 15.65 57.69
CA HIS A 4 -32.07 16.41 56.78
C HIS A 4 -31.95 15.64 55.46
N HIS A 5 -32.35 16.27 54.35
CA HIS A 5 -32.05 15.82 52.98
C HIS A 5 -30.66 16.34 52.60
N ILE A 6 -29.72 15.42 52.35
CA ILE A 6 -28.43 15.72 51.77
C ILE A 6 -28.56 15.52 50.24
N LEU A 7 -28.41 16.60 49.47
CA LEU A 7 -28.30 16.57 48.01
C LEU A 7 -26.81 16.24 47.63
N PRO A 8 -26.57 15.40 46.60
CA PRO A 8 -25.23 15.18 46.08
C PRO A 8 -24.87 16.28 45.07
N LYS A 9 -23.95 17.17 45.43
CA LYS A 9 -23.27 18.13 44.52
C LYS A 9 -21.91 17.55 44.13
N ALA A 10 -21.81 16.66 43.18
CA ALA A 10 -20.53 16.13 42.74
C ALA A 10 -20.42 15.67 41.27
N LEU A 11 -21.40 15.95 40.40
CA LEU A 11 -21.32 15.50 38.97
C LEU A 11 -20.95 16.61 37.94
N GLY A 12 -20.92 17.89 38.35
CA GLY A 12 -20.68 18.98 37.38
C GLY A 12 -19.18 19.28 37.10
N GLY A 13 -18.27 18.92 38.01
CA GLY A 13 -16.85 19.27 37.87
C GLY A 13 -16.04 18.41 36.89
N PHE A 14 -16.41 17.13 36.73
CA PHE A 14 -15.64 16.19 35.89
C PHE A 14 -15.86 16.39 34.37
N ALA A 15 -17.05 16.81 33.98
CA ALA A 15 -17.36 17.08 32.57
C ALA A 15 -16.69 18.36 32.05
N VAL A 16 -16.59 19.40 32.88
CA VAL A 16 -15.95 20.67 32.51
C VAL A 16 -14.43 20.52 32.35
N VAL A 17 -13.77 19.73 33.20
CA VAL A 17 -12.32 19.48 33.09
C VAL A 17 -11.95 18.70 31.84
N LEU A 18 -12.77 17.72 31.44
CA LEU A 18 -12.55 16.95 30.20
C LEU A 18 -12.71 17.81 28.93
N VAL A 19 -13.65 18.73 28.90
CA VAL A 19 -13.86 19.66 27.77
C VAL A 19 -12.70 20.65 27.66
N LEU A 20 -12.22 21.21 28.79
CA LEU A 20 -11.10 22.16 28.79
C LEU A 20 -9.78 21.50 28.37
N ALA A 21 -9.53 20.26 28.79
CA ALA A 21 -8.35 19.50 28.37
C ALA A 21 -8.36 19.19 26.85
N SER A 22 -9.53 18.89 26.27
CA SER A 22 -9.67 18.65 24.83
C SER A 22 -9.45 19.92 23.99
N ILE A 23 -9.89 21.07 24.45
CA ILE A 23 -9.68 22.38 23.78
C ILE A 23 -8.20 22.77 23.82
N ALA A 24 -7.51 22.58 24.95
CA ALA A 24 -6.09 22.88 25.08
C ALA A 24 -5.21 21.97 24.19
N ALA A 25 -5.55 20.69 24.09
CA ALA A 25 -4.86 19.75 23.20
C ALA A 25 -5.07 20.10 21.71
N ALA A 26 -6.27 20.49 21.32
CA ALA A 26 -6.57 20.92 19.95
C ALA A 26 -5.82 22.21 19.56
N ALA A 27 -5.75 23.20 20.46
CA ALA A 27 -4.97 24.42 20.25
C ALA A 27 -3.47 24.12 20.08
N GLY A 28 -2.90 23.21 20.87
CA GLY A 28 -1.49 22.82 20.75
C GLY A 28 -1.17 22.11 19.43
N VAL A 29 -2.12 21.33 18.85
CA VAL A 29 -1.95 20.69 17.54
C VAL A 29 -2.05 21.70 16.41
N GLU A 30 -3.00 22.64 16.48
CA GLU A 30 -3.15 23.71 15.48
C GLU A 30 -1.89 24.60 15.46
N ASP A 31 -1.40 25.02 16.62
CA ASP A 31 -0.17 25.84 16.75
C ASP A 31 1.05 25.10 16.20
N PHE A 32 1.11 23.79 16.37
CA PHE A 32 2.20 22.98 15.81
C PHE A 32 2.19 22.99 14.29
N TYR A 33 1.05 22.82 13.65
CA TYR A 33 0.97 22.70 12.18
C TYR A 33 0.86 24.06 11.46
N LYS A 34 0.39 25.10 12.12
CA LYS A 34 0.18 26.42 11.53
C LYS A 34 1.45 26.99 10.91
N GLY A 35 1.38 27.29 9.61
CA GLY A 35 2.52 27.83 8.85
C GLY A 35 3.65 26.83 8.60
N ARG A 36 3.48 25.55 8.94
CA ARG A 36 4.49 24.50 8.69
C ARG A 36 4.22 23.77 7.39
N THR A 37 5.24 23.07 6.95
CA THR A 37 5.16 22.08 5.87
C THR A 37 5.21 20.67 6.48
N VAL A 38 4.30 19.81 6.03
CA VAL A 38 4.31 18.37 6.30
C VAL A 38 4.90 17.66 5.08
N SER A 39 5.90 16.82 5.31
CA SER A 39 6.53 16.06 4.23
C SER A 39 5.78 14.75 3.98
N LEU A 40 5.38 14.53 2.71
CA LEU A 40 4.83 13.26 2.24
C LEU A 40 5.90 12.50 1.45
N VAL A 41 6.51 11.49 2.07
CA VAL A 41 7.54 10.66 1.44
C VAL A 41 6.89 9.63 0.53
N ILE A 42 7.36 9.55 -0.73
CA ILE A 42 6.86 8.61 -1.73
C ILE A 42 7.96 7.63 -2.09
N GLY A 43 7.77 6.34 -1.81
CA GLY A 43 8.75 5.27 -1.98
C GLY A 43 9.04 4.87 -3.43
N TYR A 44 8.50 5.57 -4.42
CA TYR A 44 8.57 5.23 -5.83
C TYR A 44 8.94 6.43 -6.71
N SER A 45 9.30 6.17 -7.98
CA SER A 45 9.53 7.20 -8.99
C SER A 45 8.26 7.98 -9.34
N VAL A 46 8.46 9.14 -9.96
CA VAL A 46 7.37 10.03 -10.40
C VAL A 46 6.53 9.34 -11.49
N GLY A 47 5.21 9.53 -11.42
CA GLY A 47 4.26 9.14 -12.46
C GLY A 47 3.65 7.74 -12.29
N GLY A 48 4.17 6.88 -11.40
CA GLY A 48 3.56 5.60 -11.07
C GLY A 48 2.31 5.73 -10.19
N GLY A 49 1.56 4.63 -10.03
CA GLY A 49 0.30 4.64 -9.27
C GLY A 49 0.45 5.16 -7.84
N TYR A 50 1.51 4.80 -7.11
CA TYR A 50 1.77 5.33 -5.77
C TYR A 50 2.01 6.84 -5.76
N ASP A 51 2.80 7.37 -6.71
CA ASP A 51 3.05 8.81 -6.83
C ASP A 51 1.77 9.58 -7.16
N ALA A 52 0.97 9.06 -8.09
CA ALA A 52 -0.27 9.69 -8.53
C ALA A 52 -1.30 9.82 -7.38
N TYR A 53 -1.55 8.73 -6.62
CA TYR A 53 -2.43 8.75 -5.46
C TYR A 53 -1.88 9.62 -4.32
N ALA A 54 -0.56 9.60 -4.08
CA ALA A 54 0.06 10.42 -3.05
C ALA A 54 -0.06 11.92 -3.36
N ARG A 55 0.13 12.31 -4.61
CA ARG A 55 -0.04 13.70 -5.04
C ARG A 55 -1.49 14.16 -4.97
N LEU A 56 -2.43 13.29 -5.29
CA LEU A 56 -3.84 13.58 -5.09
C LEU A 56 -4.12 13.83 -3.60
N LEU A 57 -3.72 12.90 -2.70
CA LEU A 57 -3.92 13.07 -1.26
C LEU A 57 -3.26 14.36 -0.74
N ALA A 58 -2.04 14.67 -1.17
CA ALA A 58 -1.28 15.85 -0.71
C ALA A 58 -2.01 17.17 -0.95
N ARG A 59 -2.82 17.28 -2.02
CA ARG A 59 -3.56 18.50 -2.33
C ARG A 59 -4.71 18.78 -1.36
N TYR A 60 -5.24 17.77 -0.71
CA TYR A 60 -6.46 17.88 0.09
C TYR A 60 -6.25 17.65 1.58
N ILE A 61 -5.39 16.70 1.98
CA ILE A 61 -5.26 16.29 3.39
C ILE A 61 -4.84 17.43 4.30
N GLY A 62 -4.05 18.39 3.81
CA GLY A 62 -3.64 19.57 4.58
C GLY A 62 -4.83 20.40 5.06
N ASN A 63 -5.92 20.49 4.30
CA ASN A 63 -7.14 21.21 4.66
C ASN A 63 -7.88 20.60 5.87
N HIS A 64 -7.59 19.34 6.17
CA HIS A 64 -8.20 18.59 7.26
C HIS A 64 -7.29 18.43 8.47
N ILE A 65 -6.00 18.83 8.35
CA ILE A 65 -5.08 18.87 9.49
C ILE A 65 -5.28 20.22 10.22
N PRO A 66 -5.45 20.26 11.56
CA PRO A 66 -5.53 21.52 12.30
C PRO A 66 -4.34 22.44 11.96
N GLY A 67 -4.60 23.72 11.71
CA GLY A 67 -3.58 24.68 11.27
C GLY A 67 -3.30 24.71 9.78
N ASN A 68 -3.97 23.86 8.99
CA ASN A 68 -3.94 23.80 7.51
C ASN A 68 -2.52 23.87 6.91
N PRO A 69 -1.61 22.96 7.28
CA PRO A 69 -0.25 22.94 6.76
C PRO A 69 -0.22 22.59 5.27
N SER A 70 0.80 23.08 4.57
CA SER A 70 1.10 22.59 3.23
C SER A 70 1.66 21.18 3.30
N VAL A 71 1.13 20.23 2.50
CA VAL A 71 1.67 18.89 2.39
C VAL A 71 2.47 18.75 1.10
N VAL A 72 3.78 18.47 1.22
CA VAL A 72 4.72 18.49 0.10
C VAL A 72 5.24 17.08 -0.19
N PRO A 73 4.95 16.53 -1.40
CA PRO A 73 5.48 15.24 -1.84
C PRO A 73 7.00 15.28 -2.03
N GLN A 74 7.69 14.22 -1.54
CA GLN A 74 9.13 14.02 -1.65
C GLN A 74 9.42 12.59 -2.11
N GLN A 75 10.09 12.42 -3.26
CA GLN A 75 10.47 11.10 -3.76
C GLN A 75 11.62 10.50 -2.95
N MET A 76 11.46 9.21 -2.60
CA MET A 76 12.50 8.40 -1.98
C MET A 76 12.46 6.98 -2.54
N ALA A 77 12.55 6.85 -3.86
CA ALA A 77 12.54 5.56 -4.53
C ALA A 77 13.78 4.70 -4.17
N GLY A 78 13.65 3.40 -4.32
CA GLY A 78 14.74 2.42 -4.18
C GLY A 78 14.38 1.20 -3.35
N ALA A 79 14.97 0.06 -3.72
CA ALA A 79 14.79 -1.24 -3.09
C ALA A 79 13.31 -1.61 -2.87
N GLY A 80 12.47 -1.51 -3.92
CA GLY A 80 11.03 -1.81 -3.82
C GLY A 80 10.31 -0.97 -2.76
N SER A 81 10.73 0.30 -2.57
CA SER A 81 10.30 1.23 -1.53
C SER A 81 10.77 0.94 -0.08
N LEU A 82 11.58 -0.10 0.14
CA LEU A 82 12.14 -0.41 1.45
C LEU A 82 12.95 0.75 2.03
N ARG A 83 13.63 1.52 1.16
CA ARG A 83 14.34 2.74 1.55
C ARG A 83 13.42 3.76 2.23
N ALA A 84 12.24 4.01 1.65
CA ALA A 84 11.25 4.94 2.22
C ALA A 84 10.65 4.39 3.51
N ALA A 85 10.32 3.09 3.56
CA ALA A 85 9.79 2.45 4.77
C ALA A 85 10.79 2.53 5.93
N ASN A 86 12.07 2.21 5.71
CA ASN A 86 13.13 2.31 6.72
C ASN A 86 13.33 3.77 7.17
N TYR A 87 13.31 4.73 6.24
CA TYR A 87 13.41 6.14 6.58
C TYR A 87 12.27 6.58 7.50
N ILE A 88 11.02 6.28 7.14
CA ILE A 88 9.85 6.64 7.94
C ILE A 88 9.89 5.96 9.32
N TYR A 89 10.30 4.70 9.38
CA TYR A 89 10.34 3.96 10.64
C TYR A 89 11.41 4.44 11.60
N SER A 90 12.64 4.67 11.09
CA SER A 90 13.83 4.82 11.94
C SER A 90 14.44 6.21 11.93
N VAL A 91 14.27 7.02 10.87
CA VAL A 91 15.03 8.25 10.64
C VAL A 91 14.16 9.51 10.65
N ALA A 92 12.95 9.42 10.10
CA ALA A 92 12.04 10.56 10.00
C ALA A 92 11.70 11.15 11.39
N PRO A 93 11.50 12.49 11.49
CA PRO A 93 11.04 13.11 12.72
C PRO A 93 9.78 12.43 13.26
N LYS A 94 9.81 12.08 14.54
CA LYS A 94 8.68 11.44 15.25
C LYS A 94 7.75 12.48 15.88
N ASP A 95 7.52 13.59 15.19
CA ASP A 95 6.75 14.71 15.70
C ASP A 95 5.43 14.95 14.96
N GLY A 96 5.10 14.11 13.97
CA GLY A 96 3.91 14.23 13.14
C GLY A 96 4.09 15.11 11.90
N SER A 97 5.28 15.67 11.65
CA SER A 97 5.58 16.49 10.47
C SER A 97 5.91 15.68 9.20
N VAL A 98 6.00 14.35 9.32
CA VAL A 98 6.32 13.44 8.21
C VAL A 98 5.36 12.25 8.21
N PHE A 99 4.86 11.91 7.03
CA PHE A 99 4.25 10.61 6.75
C PHE A 99 4.59 10.21 5.31
N GLY A 100 4.24 9.01 4.90
CA GLY A 100 4.55 8.60 3.54
C GLY A 100 3.74 7.42 3.05
N THR A 101 4.02 7.06 1.80
CA THR A 101 3.50 5.86 1.14
C THR A 101 4.64 5.03 0.58
N PHE A 102 4.51 3.74 0.69
CA PHE A 102 5.45 2.72 0.24
C PHE A 102 4.67 1.47 -0.18
N SER A 103 5.36 0.44 -0.66
CA SER A 103 4.71 -0.80 -1.10
C SER A 103 3.76 -1.35 -0.05
N ARG A 104 2.58 -1.75 -0.49
CA ARG A 104 1.61 -2.48 0.32
C ARG A 104 2.20 -3.73 0.98
N SER A 105 3.16 -4.36 0.33
CA SER A 105 3.88 -5.53 0.84
C SER A 105 4.72 -5.24 2.09
N MET A 106 5.07 -3.97 2.37
CA MET A 106 5.80 -3.60 3.59
C MET A 106 5.03 -3.95 4.87
N GLY A 107 3.70 -4.11 4.80
CA GLY A 107 2.91 -4.64 5.91
C GLY A 107 3.30 -6.05 6.34
N ILE A 108 3.68 -6.90 5.40
CA ILE A 108 4.06 -8.30 5.65
C ILE A 108 5.56 -8.58 5.46
N SER A 109 6.31 -7.63 4.92
CA SER A 109 7.74 -7.78 4.61
C SER A 109 8.59 -8.29 5.79
N PRO A 110 8.40 -7.83 7.05
CA PRO A 110 9.15 -8.37 8.18
C PRO A 110 8.90 -9.86 8.48
N LEU A 111 7.82 -10.42 7.96
CA LEU A 111 7.52 -11.85 8.11
C LEU A 111 8.20 -12.71 7.06
N VAL A 112 8.28 -12.20 5.82
CA VAL A 112 8.64 -13.01 4.64
C VAL A 112 9.92 -12.54 3.96
N ASP A 113 10.51 -11.43 4.39
CA ASP A 113 11.73 -10.82 3.84
C ASP A 113 12.59 -10.21 4.95
N LYS A 114 13.76 -9.66 4.60
CA LYS A 114 14.74 -9.05 5.53
C LYS A 114 14.45 -7.57 5.82
N ALA A 115 13.22 -7.23 6.22
CA ALA A 115 12.91 -5.86 6.64
C ALA A 115 13.33 -5.63 8.11
N GLU A 116 14.00 -4.51 8.38
CA GLU A 116 14.53 -4.16 9.70
C GLU A 116 13.56 -3.28 10.52
N PHE A 117 12.26 -3.47 10.34
CA PHE A 117 11.22 -2.76 11.09
C PHE A 117 10.09 -3.73 11.50
N ASP A 118 9.27 -3.31 12.44
CA ASP A 118 8.03 -4.00 12.81
C ASP A 118 6.85 -3.23 12.22
N SER A 119 6.20 -3.79 11.19
CA SER A 119 5.08 -3.14 10.48
C SER A 119 3.92 -2.77 11.40
N ARG A 120 3.75 -3.50 12.52
CA ARG A 120 2.69 -3.23 13.52
C ARG A 120 2.92 -1.96 14.33
N LYS A 121 4.14 -1.40 14.27
CA LYS A 121 4.52 -0.19 15.01
C LYS A 121 4.41 1.09 14.20
N PHE A 122 4.27 1.02 12.89
CA PHE A 122 3.95 2.21 12.12
C PHE A 122 2.65 2.85 12.63
N THR A 123 2.58 4.15 12.56
CA THR A 123 1.31 4.85 12.69
C THR A 123 0.59 4.82 11.35
N TRP A 124 -0.12 3.74 11.07
CA TRP A 124 -0.93 3.64 9.84
C TRP A 124 -2.02 4.69 9.86
N LEU A 125 -2.14 5.48 8.80
CA LEU A 125 -3.21 6.46 8.62
C LEU A 125 -4.42 5.83 7.93
N GLY A 126 -4.17 4.89 7.04
CA GLY A 126 -5.16 4.19 6.24
C GLY A 126 -4.62 3.84 4.86
N SER A 127 -5.47 3.32 4.00
CA SER A 127 -5.22 3.15 2.57
C SER A 127 -6.33 3.83 1.78
N VAL A 128 -5.98 4.53 0.69
CA VAL A 128 -6.98 5.20 -0.18
C VAL A 128 -7.85 4.19 -0.89
N THR A 129 -7.33 3.00 -1.19
CA THR A 129 -8.08 1.95 -1.88
C THR A 129 -7.51 0.56 -1.57
N ASP A 130 -8.32 -0.48 -1.77
CA ASP A 130 -7.88 -1.84 -2.08
C ASP A 130 -7.65 -1.95 -3.59
N ASP A 131 -6.87 -2.91 -4.05
CA ASP A 131 -6.61 -3.10 -5.49
C ASP A 131 -6.15 -4.52 -5.78
N ASN A 132 -6.34 -4.95 -7.00
CA ASN A 132 -5.81 -6.20 -7.53
C ASN A 132 -4.51 -5.92 -8.29
N THR A 133 -3.65 -6.93 -8.44
CA THR A 133 -2.47 -6.84 -9.28
C THR A 133 -2.48 -7.89 -10.38
N ILE A 134 -1.92 -7.49 -11.51
CA ILE A 134 -1.92 -8.29 -12.72
C ILE A 134 -0.48 -8.52 -13.15
N CYS A 135 -0.19 -9.71 -13.69
CA CYS A 135 1.00 -9.90 -14.52
C CYS A 135 0.64 -9.63 -15.97
N VAL A 136 1.44 -8.81 -16.61
CA VAL A 136 1.28 -8.45 -18.03
C VAL A 136 2.57 -8.69 -18.80
N THR A 137 2.46 -8.96 -20.10
CA THR A 137 3.58 -8.98 -21.06
C THR A 137 3.29 -8.07 -22.22
N GLY A 138 4.34 -7.54 -22.85
CA GLY A 138 4.21 -6.78 -24.09
C GLY A 138 3.60 -7.60 -25.21
N GLY A 139 2.88 -6.96 -26.12
CA GLY A 139 2.20 -7.64 -27.23
C GLY A 139 3.14 -8.46 -28.14
N ALA A 140 4.42 -8.09 -28.23
CA ALA A 140 5.42 -8.84 -29.00
C ALA A 140 6.05 -10.03 -28.23
N SER A 141 5.86 -10.10 -26.88
CA SER A 141 6.41 -11.19 -26.07
C SER A 141 5.92 -12.56 -26.55
N PRO A 142 6.74 -13.62 -26.48
CA PRO A 142 6.31 -15.00 -26.77
C PRO A 142 5.33 -15.55 -25.71
N VAL A 143 5.23 -14.90 -24.53
CA VAL A 143 4.34 -15.28 -23.43
C VAL A 143 3.02 -14.54 -23.58
N LYS A 144 1.96 -15.27 -23.92
CA LYS A 144 0.63 -14.71 -24.23
C LYS A 144 -0.42 -15.02 -23.16
N ASN A 145 -0.20 -16.06 -22.38
CA ASN A 145 -1.13 -16.59 -21.38
C ASN A 145 -0.38 -17.33 -20.29
N TRP A 146 -1.12 -17.91 -19.33
CA TRP A 146 -0.54 -18.66 -18.22
C TRP A 146 0.29 -19.88 -18.66
N ASP A 147 -0.19 -20.64 -19.63
CA ASP A 147 0.52 -21.85 -20.11
C ASP A 147 1.86 -21.47 -20.76
N ASP A 148 1.89 -20.41 -21.54
CA ASP A 148 3.12 -19.86 -22.08
C ASP A 148 4.07 -19.42 -20.97
N PHE A 149 3.57 -18.74 -19.94
CA PHE A 149 4.36 -18.23 -18.81
C PHE A 149 5.06 -19.35 -18.03
N VAL A 150 4.39 -20.49 -17.88
CA VAL A 150 5.00 -21.67 -17.25
C VAL A 150 6.00 -22.37 -18.16
N ASN A 151 5.77 -22.38 -19.48
CA ASN A 151 6.53 -23.22 -20.40
C ASN A 151 7.62 -22.49 -21.20
N LYS A 152 7.52 -21.16 -21.39
CA LYS A 152 8.47 -20.36 -22.17
C LYS A 152 9.33 -19.47 -21.25
N SER A 153 10.62 -19.38 -21.55
CA SER A 153 11.53 -18.49 -20.84
C SER A 153 11.19 -17.03 -21.11
N SER A 154 11.21 -16.19 -20.06
CA SER A 154 10.91 -14.76 -20.14
C SER A 154 11.66 -13.95 -19.09
N ASN A 155 11.91 -12.66 -19.37
CA ASN A 155 12.50 -11.71 -18.46
C ASN A 155 11.43 -10.74 -17.98
N PHE A 156 11.24 -10.61 -16.68
CA PHE A 156 10.28 -9.71 -16.06
C PHE A 156 10.99 -8.62 -15.27
N GLY A 157 10.56 -7.38 -15.40
CA GLY A 157 11.08 -6.28 -14.63
C GLY A 157 10.62 -6.34 -13.17
N GLY A 158 11.53 -5.97 -12.25
CA GLY A 158 11.29 -5.90 -10.81
C GLY A 158 11.86 -4.62 -10.19
N GLU A 159 11.40 -4.26 -9.02
CA GLU A 159 11.79 -3.02 -8.31
C GLU A 159 12.76 -3.31 -7.15
N GLY A 160 12.94 -4.58 -6.81
CA GLY A 160 13.75 -5.07 -5.71
C GLY A 160 12.97 -5.91 -4.70
N ALA A 161 13.70 -6.54 -3.81
CA ALA A 161 13.15 -7.44 -2.80
C ALA A 161 12.00 -6.79 -2.02
N GLY A 162 10.93 -7.54 -1.79
CA GLY A 162 9.75 -7.05 -1.08
C GLY A 162 8.79 -6.19 -1.92
N SER A 163 9.11 -5.87 -3.18
CA SER A 163 8.16 -5.19 -4.07
C SER A 163 7.16 -6.16 -4.69
N ASP A 164 5.97 -5.67 -5.05
CA ASP A 164 4.96 -6.50 -5.72
C ASP A 164 5.47 -7.14 -7.02
N PRO A 165 6.19 -6.44 -7.93
CA PRO A 165 6.73 -7.06 -9.13
C PRO A 165 7.63 -8.27 -8.85
N ASP A 166 8.53 -8.14 -7.88
CA ASP A 166 9.44 -9.24 -7.49
C ASP A 166 8.70 -10.37 -6.77
N ILE A 167 7.86 -10.04 -5.78
CA ILE A 167 7.09 -11.03 -5.01
C ILE A 167 6.26 -11.93 -5.92
N TRP A 168 5.48 -11.37 -6.83
CA TRP A 168 4.59 -12.15 -7.66
C TRP A 168 5.33 -12.95 -8.74
N ALA A 169 6.33 -12.35 -9.37
CA ALA A 169 7.15 -13.07 -10.36
C ALA A 169 7.91 -14.26 -9.73
N LEU A 170 8.51 -14.05 -8.55
CA LEU A 170 9.21 -15.10 -7.81
C LEU A 170 8.27 -16.17 -7.28
N LEU A 171 7.07 -15.80 -6.79
CA LEU A 171 6.05 -16.76 -6.41
C LEU A 171 5.70 -17.69 -7.58
N TYR A 172 5.42 -17.11 -8.75
CA TYR A 172 5.06 -17.92 -9.93
C TYR A 172 6.21 -18.81 -10.39
N LYS A 173 7.45 -18.31 -10.31
CA LYS A 173 8.64 -19.13 -10.57
C LYS A 173 8.77 -20.29 -9.60
N ASN A 174 8.81 -19.98 -8.29
CA ASN A 174 9.24 -20.94 -7.27
C ASN A 174 8.14 -21.91 -6.83
N VAL A 175 6.86 -21.53 -6.98
CA VAL A 175 5.71 -22.32 -6.54
C VAL A 175 4.96 -22.95 -7.69
N PHE A 176 4.88 -22.27 -8.83
CA PHE A 176 4.10 -22.72 -9.99
C PHE A 176 4.97 -23.16 -11.16
N GLY A 177 6.30 -23.00 -11.07
CA GLY A 177 7.23 -23.47 -12.09
C GLY A 177 7.35 -22.57 -13.31
N ALA A 178 6.90 -21.31 -13.24
CA ALA A 178 7.04 -20.36 -14.33
C ALA A 178 8.51 -20.12 -14.66
N LYS A 179 8.84 -20.11 -15.96
CA LYS A 179 10.21 -19.94 -16.45
C LYS A 179 10.58 -18.46 -16.57
N VAL A 180 10.44 -17.74 -15.47
CA VAL A 180 10.69 -16.30 -15.39
C VAL A 180 12.04 -16.00 -14.73
N ARG A 181 12.77 -15.05 -15.30
CA ARG A 181 13.92 -14.37 -14.70
C ARG A 181 13.49 -12.96 -14.33
N VAL A 182 13.73 -12.57 -13.09
CA VAL A 182 13.44 -11.20 -12.63
C VAL A 182 14.68 -10.32 -12.81
N VAL A 183 14.49 -9.20 -13.50
CA VAL A 183 15.50 -8.13 -13.66
C VAL A 183 15.09 -7.00 -12.72
N SER A 184 15.59 -7.07 -11.49
CA SER A 184 15.25 -6.12 -10.41
C SER A 184 16.10 -4.85 -10.47
N GLY A 185 15.58 -3.78 -9.82
CA GLY A 185 16.29 -2.50 -9.65
C GLY A 185 15.64 -1.31 -10.34
N TYR A 186 14.51 -1.50 -11.00
CA TYR A 186 13.72 -0.38 -11.54
C TYR A 186 13.16 0.47 -10.40
N PRO A 187 13.16 1.82 -10.54
CA PRO A 187 12.71 2.71 -9.47
C PRO A 187 11.19 2.75 -9.28
N GLY A 188 10.42 2.19 -10.23
CA GLY A 188 8.97 2.11 -10.18
C GLY A 188 8.38 1.35 -11.36
N THR A 189 7.09 1.00 -11.26
CA THR A 189 6.37 0.24 -12.32
C THR A 189 6.36 0.93 -13.67
N ASN A 190 6.30 2.28 -13.71
CA ASN A 190 6.37 3.04 -14.97
C ASN A 190 7.70 2.80 -15.71
N ASP A 191 8.81 2.73 -14.97
CA ASP A 191 10.12 2.48 -15.56
C ASP A 191 10.17 1.07 -16.16
N ILE A 192 9.52 0.09 -15.51
CA ILE A 192 9.40 -1.28 -16.04
C ILE A 192 8.50 -1.30 -17.28
N VAL A 193 7.39 -0.58 -17.28
CA VAL A 193 6.50 -0.48 -18.44
C VAL A 193 7.25 0.10 -19.65
N LEU A 194 8.03 1.15 -19.46
CA LEU A 194 8.85 1.72 -20.53
C LEU A 194 9.90 0.72 -21.05
N ALA A 195 10.52 -0.06 -20.15
CA ALA A 195 11.47 -1.11 -20.53
C ALA A 195 10.77 -2.23 -21.32
N MET A 196 9.55 -2.62 -20.92
CA MET A 196 8.72 -3.59 -21.63
C MET A 196 8.34 -3.09 -23.05
N GLU A 197 7.93 -1.84 -23.18
CA GLU A 197 7.60 -1.22 -24.46
C GLU A 197 8.81 -1.14 -25.41
N ARG A 198 10.03 -1.03 -24.86
CA ARG A 198 11.29 -1.07 -25.63
C ARG A 198 11.79 -2.49 -25.91
N GLY A 199 11.15 -3.52 -25.35
CA GLY A 199 11.56 -4.91 -25.48
C GLY A 199 12.80 -5.28 -24.64
N GLU A 200 13.16 -4.48 -23.63
CA GLU A 200 14.26 -4.77 -22.71
C GLU A 200 13.88 -5.87 -21.70
N VAL A 201 12.59 -5.95 -21.36
CA VAL A 201 11.95 -7.05 -20.61
C VAL A 201 10.67 -7.50 -21.31
N ASP A 202 10.26 -8.74 -21.07
CA ASP A 202 9.03 -9.29 -21.66
C ASP A 202 7.76 -8.76 -20.99
N GLY A 203 7.85 -8.45 -19.67
CA GLY A 203 6.69 -8.05 -18.90
C GLY A 203 7.02 -7.69 -17.46
N LEU A 204 5.98 -7.56 -16.66
CA LEU A 204 6.05 -7.37 -15.21
C LEU A 204 4.85 -8.03 -14.52
N CYS A 205 5.05 -8.43 -13.27
CA CYS A 205 3.97 -8.78 -12.35
C CYS A 205 3.69 -7.63 -11.37
N GLY A 206 2.65 -7.74 -10.57
CA GLY A 206 2.39 -6.77 -9.51
C GLY A 206 1.89 -5.39 -9.97
N LEU A 207 1.56 -5.22 -11.24
CA LEU A 207 0.98 -3.97 -11.75
C LEU A 207 -0.46 -3.84 -11.30
N SER A 208 -0.77 -2.77 -10.59
CA SER A 208 -2.12 -2.51 -10.08
C SER A 208 -3.16 -2.35 -11.18
N TRP A 209 -4.32 -2.98 -11.01
CA TRP A 209 -5.44 -2.87 -11.95
C TRP A 209 -5.92 -1.43 -12.10
N SER A 210 -6.00 -0.68 -11.00
CA SER A 210 -6.33 0.75 -11.05
C SER A 210 -5.34 1.54 -11.92
N THR A 211 -4.04 1.24 -11.83
CA THR A 211 -3.01 1.88 -12.66
C THR A 211 -3.18 1.53 -14.14
N ILE A 212 -3.52 0.27 -14.46
CA ILE A 212 -3.80 -0.14 -15.85
C ILE A 212 -4.97 0.68 -16.41
N LYS A 213 -6.08 0.76 -15.68
CA LYS A 213 -7.27 1.52 -16.13
C LYS A 213 -6.98 3.00 -16.34
N THR A 214 -6.22 3.61 -15.45
CA THR A 214 -6.01 5.08 -15.44
C THR A 214 -4.88 5.53 -16.36
N GLN A 215 -3.78 4.78 -16.44
CA GLN A 215 -2.57 5.20 -17.16
C GLN A 215 -2.38 4.49 -18.49
N HIS A 216 -3.01 3.31 -18.66
CA HIS A 216 -2.88 2.47 -19.85
C HIS A 216 -4.23 1.96 -20.36
N PRO A 217 -5.30 2.81 -20.44
CA PRO A 217 -6.64 2.36 -20.86
C PRO A 217 -6.64 1.74 -22.26
N GLN A 218 -5.70 2.12 -23.13
CA GLN A 218 -5.53 1.55 -24.46
C GLN A 218 -5.17 0.05 -24.44
N TRP A 219 -4.65 -0.47 -23.31
CA TRP A 219 -4.35 -1.90 -23.17
C TRP A 219 -5.61 -2.76 -23.07
N LEU A 220 -6.72 -2.18 -22.64
CA LEU A 220 -8.00 -2.88 -22.45
C LEU A 220 -8.72 -3.15 -23.79
N THR A 221 -8.47 -2.31 -24.79
CA THR A 221 -9.13 -2.37 -26.10
C THR A 221 -8.20 -2.81 -27.23
N GLY A 222 -6.88 -2.76 -27.01
CA GLY A 222 -5.85 -3.13 -27.99
C GLY A 222 -5.18 -4.46 -27.65
N HIS A 223 -4.36 -4.96 -28.56
CA HIS A 223 -3.53 -6.15 -28.36
C HIS A 223 -2.07 -5.80 -28.06
N SER A 224 -1.84 -4.61 -27.45
CA SER A 224 -0.51 -4.11 -27.13
C SER A 224 0.13 -4.82 -25.93
N VAL A 225 -0.68 -5.49 -25.11
CA VAL A 225 -0.24 -6.32 -23.98
C VAL A 225 -1.06 -7.61 -23.88
N ASN A 226 -0.51 -8.57 -23.14
CA ASN A 226 -1.23 -9.79 -22.76
C ASN A 226 -1.38 -9.82 -21.26
N PHE A 227 -2.57 -10.10 -20.76
CA PHE A 227 -2.88 -10.29 -19.34
C PHE A 227 -2.70 -11.76 -18.99
N ILE A 228 -1.79 -12.08 -18.08
CA ILE A 228 -1.31 -13.44 -17.84
C ILE A 228 -2.00 -14.11 -16.64
N VAL A 229 -2.04 -13.41 -15.51
CA VAL A 229 -2.62 -13.90 -14.25
C VAL A 229 -2.98 -12.73 -13.34
N GLN A 230 -4.04 -12.89 -12.56
CA GLN A 230 -4.50 -11.95 -11.55
C GLN A 230 -4.07 -12.43 -10.15
N ALA A 231 -3.32 -11.61 -9.42
CA ALA A 231 -3.10 -11.76 -7.98
C ALA A 231 -4.15 -10.90 -7.26
N ALA A 232 -5.29 -11.48 -6.96
CA ALA A 232 -6.49 -10.78 -6.55
C ALA A 232 -7.29 -11.60 -5.54
N LEU A 233 -8.02 -10.89 -4.65
CA LEU A 233 -9.00 -11.50 -3.75
C LEU A 233 -10.29 -11.88 -4.49
N ARG A 234 -10.58 -11.21 -5.60
CA ARG A 234 -11.72 -11.42 -6.50
C ARG A 234 -11.28 -11.19 -7.94
N LYS A 235 -11.86 -11.94 -8.85
CA LYS A 235 -11.60 -11.78 -10.28
C LYS A 235 -12.16 -10.44 -10.79
N GLU A 236 -11.38 -9.73 -11.59
CA GLU A 236 -11.86 -8.56 -12.31
C GLU A 236 -12.82 -8.98 -13.41
N PRO A 237 -14.01 -8.38 -13.51
CA PRO A 237 -14.99 -8.73 -14.53
C PRO A 237 -14.46 -8.58 -15.96
N GLU A 238 -13.68 -7.54 -16.20
CA GLU A 238 -13.06 -7.23 -17.51
C GLU A 238 -11.99 -8.25 -17.89
N LEU A 239 -11.44 -8.98 -16.91
CA LEU A 239 -10.42 -10.00 -17.08
C LEU A 239 -10.95 -11.41 -16.78
N SER A 240 -12.22 -11.68 -17.08
CA SER A 240 -12.88 -12.97 -16.79
C SER A 240 -12.17 -14.20 -17.33
N ALA A 241 -11.47 -14.07 -18.46
CA ALA A 241 -10.68 -15.15 -19.07
C ALA A 241 -9.27 -15.32 -18.45
N VAL A 242 -8.78 -14.35 -17.69
CA VAL A 242 -7.46 -14.39 -17.04
C VAL A 242 -7.57 -15.13 -15.70
N PRO A 243 -6.75 -16.16 -15.44
CA PRO A 243 -6.86 -16.95 -14.22
C PRO A 243 -6.51 -16.14 -12.95
N LEU A 244 -7.12 -16.49 -11.81
CA LEU A 244 -6.67 -16.05 -10.49
C LEU A 244 -5.50 -16.92 -10.01
N ALA A 245 -4.56 -16.34 -9.30
CA ALA A 245 -3.47 -17.06 -8.64
C ALA A 245 -3.99 -18.16 -7.70
N THR A 246 -5.13 -17.92 -7.04
CA THR A 246 -5.79 -18.91 -6.17
C THR A 246 -6.36 -20.10 -6.95
N ASP A 247 -6.87 -19.87 -8.17
CA ASP A 247 -7.44 -20.94 -9.00
C ASP A 247 -6.34 -21.86 -9.58
N LEU A 248 -5.12 -21.35 -9.69
CA LEU A 248 -3.96 -22.08 -10.18
C LEU A 248 -3.32 -22.98 -9.12
N ALA A 249 -3.62 -22.75 -7.84
CA ALA A 249 -3.08 -23.52 -6.72
C ALA A 249 -3.73 -24.93 -6.69
N LYS A 250 -2.91 -25.96 -6.92
CA LYS A 250 -3.35 -27.38 -6.94
C LYS A 250 -3.19 -28.06 -5.56
N ALA A 251 -2.32 -27.52 -4.70
CA ALA A 251 -2.04 -28.04 -3.37
C ALA A 251 -2.45 -27.03 -2.29
N THR A 252 -2.84 -27.53 -1.12
CA THR A 252 -3.22 -26.70 0.03
C THR A 252 -2.10 -25.72 0.42
N GLU A 253 -0.86 -26.17 0.38
CA GLU A 253 0.33 -25.37 0.71
C GLU A 253 0.51 -24.20 -0.27
N GLN A 254 0.29 -24.42 -1.57
CA GLN A 254 0.33 -23.34 -2.58
C GLN A 254 -0.74 -22.29 -2.27
N LEU A 255 -1.96 -22.74 -1.99
CA LEU A 255 -3.07 -21.85 -1.66
C LEU A 255 -2.81 -21.02 -0.39
N GLN A 256 -2.20 -21.63 0.64
CA GLN A 256 -1.82 -20.93 1.87
C GLN A 256 -0.80 -19.83 1.61
N ILE A 257 0.23 -20.09 0.80
CA ILE A 257 1.24 -19.10 0.42
C ILE A 257 0.59 -17.96 -0.36
N VAL A 258 -0.19 -18.28 -1.39
CA VAL A 258 -0.89 -17.27 -2.21
C VAL A 258 -1.79 -16.39 -1.32
N LYS A 259 -2.59 -16.98 -0.44
CA LYS A 259 -3.48 -16.24 0.47
C LYS A 259 -2.73 -15.33 1.41
N LEU A 260 -1.58 -15.77 1.96
CA LEU A 260 -0.73 -14.95 2.82
C LEU A 260 -0.24 -13.69 2.08
N LEU A 261 0.22 -13.84 0.84
CA LEU A 261 0.73 -12.72 0.04
C LEU A 261 -0.39 -11.79 -0.44
N LEU A 262 -1.59 -12.34 -0.70
CA LEU A 262 -2.75 -11.56 -1.12
C LEU A 262 -3.29 -10.60 -0.04
N VAL A 263 -2.95 -10.81 1.23
CA VAL A 263 -3.40 -9.92 2.32
C VAL A 263 -3.01 -8.47 2.04
N SER A 264 -1.82 -8.24 1.48
CA SER A 264 -1.34 -6.90 1.14
C SER A 264 -2.21 -6.15 0.11
N GLN A 265 -2.99 -6.87 -0.70
CA GLN A 265 -3.88 -6.27 -1.71
C GLN A 265 -5.04 -5.47 -1.06
N ALA A 266 -5.39 -5.80 0.18
CA ALA A 266 -6.41 -5.07 0.92
C ALA A 266 -5.99 -3.63 1.31
N MET A 267 -4.69 -3.29 1.26
CA MET A 267 -4.18 -1.93 1.51
C MET A 267 -3.32 -1.44 0.35
N ALA A 268 -3.92 -1.27 -0.82
CA ALA A 268 -3.19 -1.07 -2.06
C ALA A 268 -2.45 0.27 -2.16
N ARG A 269 -2.93 1.30 -1.47
CA ARG A 269 -2.31 2.64 -1.42
C ARG A 269 -2.21 3.10 0.05
N PRO A 270 -1.34 2.46 0.85
CA PRO A 270 -1.23 2.72 2.28
C PRO A 270 -0.47 4.02 2.54
N PHE A 271 -0.85 4.67 3.65
CA PHE A 271 -0.13 5.82 4.20
C PHE A 271 0.18 5.56 5.67
N ALA A 272 1.41 5.85 6.06
CA ALA A 272 1.86 5.67 7.44
C ALA A 272 2.80 6.80 7.86
N ALA A 273 2.72 7.16 9.14
CA ALA A 273 3.66 8.03 9.82
C ALA A 273 4.65 7.18 10.66
N PRO A 274 5.75 7.77 11.16
CA PRO A 274 6.66 7.10 12.07
C PRO A 274 5.97 6.48 13.28
N PRO A 275 6.57 5.43 13.89
CA PRO A 275 6.13 4.97 15.20
C PRO A 275 6.33 6.05 16.26
N ASP A 276 5.55 5.98 17.35
CA ASP A 276 5.72 6.78 18.56
C ASP A 276 5.58 8.30 18.36
N ILE A 277 4.84 8.76 17.37
CA ILE A 277 4.50 10.19 17.25
C ILE A 277 3.54 10.59 18.41
N PRO A 278 3.53 11.86 18.86
CA PRO A 278 2.65 12.34 19.93
C PRO A 278 1.18 11.99 19.67
N ALA A 279 0.48 11.55 20.71
CA ALA A 279 -0.87 10.99 20.59
C ALA A 279 -1.89 11.98 20.01
N ASP A 280 -1.76 13.26 20.32
CA ASP A 280 -2.59 14.34 19.79
C ASP A 280 -2.40 14.54 18.28
N ARG A 281 -1.15 14.50 17.80
CA ARG A 281 -0.81 14.60 16.36
C ARG A 281 -1.17 13.33 15.60
N LYS A 282 -0.99 12.15 16.23
CA LYS A 282 -1.52 10.89 15.69
C LYS A 282 -3.01 10.99 15.46
N ALA A 283 -3.78 11.42 16.46
CA ALA A 283 -5.22 11.57 16.33
C ALA A 283 -5.60 12.56 15.22
N ALA A 284 -4.90 13.70 15.14
CA ALA A 284 -5.14 14.70 14.09
C ALA A 284 -4.90 14.15 12.68
N LEU A 285 -3.80 13.42 12.45
CA LEU A 285 -3.50 12.83 11.15
C LEU A 285 -4.51 11.73 10.75
N LEU A 286 -4.95 10.91 11.71
CA LEU A 286 -5.99 9.89 11.47
C LEU A 286 -7.32 10.53 11.07
N VAL A 287 -7.76 11.55 11.82
CA VAL A 287 -8.99 12.29 11.50
C VAL A 287 -8.88 12.99 10.16
N ALA A 288 -7.72 13.61 9.86
CA ALA A 288 -7.49 14.28 8.59
C ALA A 288 -7.53 13.31 7.39
N PHE A 289 -6.95 12.11 7.53
CA PHE A 289 -7.03 11.09 6.49
C PHE A 289 -8.47 10.64 6.26
N ASP A 290 -9.20 10.29 7.32
CA ASP A 290 -10.60 9.85 7.22
C ASP A 290 -11.52 10.95 6.67
N ALA A 291 -11.26 12.23 7.01
CA ALA A 291 -12.00 13.37 6.48
C ALA A 291 -11.71 13.58 4.98
N THR A 292 -10.45 13.45 4.57
CA THR A 292 -10.07 13.55 3.15
C THR A 292 -10.75 12.48 2.30
N MET A 293 -10.89 11.26 2.82
CA MET A 293 -11.58 10.17 2.10
C MET A 293 -13.08 10.43 1.90
N LYS A 294 -13.64 11.44 2.54
CA LYS A 294 -15.05 11.88 2.44
C LYS A 294 -15.21 13.27 1.84
N ASP A 295 -14.09 13.94 1.54
CA ASP A 295 -14.07 15.27 0.96
C ASP A 295 -14.61 15.25 -0.48
N GLY A 296 -15.63 16.08 -0.75
CA GLY A 296 -16.32 16.10 -2.04
C GLY A 296 -15.39 16.52 -3.19
N ASP A 297 -14.47 17.46 -2.95
CA ASP A 297 -13.54 17.94 -3.97
C ASP A 297 -12.46 16.90 -4.25
N PHE A 298 -11.95 16.22 -3.21
CA PHE A 298 -11.04 15.07 -3.36
C PHE A 298 -11.68 13.96 -4.20
N LEU A 299 -12.92 13.57 -3.87
CA LEU A 299 -13.64 12.50 -4.57
C LEU A 299 -13.95 12.90 -6.02
N ALA A 300 -14.32 14.15 -6.27
CA ALA A 300 -14.59 14.65 -7.61
C ALA A 300 -13.31 14.69 -8.47
N GLU A 301 -12.17 15.05 -7.90
CA GLU A 301 -10.90 15.00 -8.61
C GLU A 301 -10.42 13.57 -8.84
N ALA A 302 -10.56 12.69 -7.85
CA ALA A 302 -10.28 11.26 -8.01
C ALA A 302 -11.09 10.66 -9.16
N GLN A 303 -12.39 10.97 -9.23
CA GLN A 303 -13.26 10.52 -10.32
C GLN A 303 -12.82 11.04 -11.69
N LYS A 304 -12.40 12.31 -11.80
CA LYS A 304 -11.87 12.87 -13.06
C LYS A 304 -10.59 12.19 -13.54
N LEU A 305 -9.82 11.63 -12.59
CA LEU A 305 -8.57 10.91 -12.84
C LEU A 305 -8.78 9.40 -12.98
N ASP A 306 -10.04 8.93 -12.95
CA ASP A 306 -10.43 7.52 -12.92
C ASP A 306 -9.77 6.75 -11.75
N PHE A 307 -9.51 7.41 -10.63
CA PHE A 307 -8.91 6.78 -9.45
C PHE A 307 -10.00 6.14 -8.58
N ASP A 308 -9.83 4.86 -8.30
CA ASP A 308 -10.66 4.13 -7.35
C ASP A 308 -10.39 4.62 -5.91
N VAL A 309 -11.44 5.08 -5.23
CA VAL A 309 -11.39 5.44 -3.80
C VAL A 309 -12.30 4.49 -3.04
N ARG A 310 -11.69 3.48 -2.40
CA ARG A 310 -12.33 2.49 -1.52
C ARG A 310 -11.50 2.41 -0.22
N PRO A 311 -11.68 3.40 0.67
CA PRO A 311 -10.76 3.58 1.78
C PRO A 311 -10.78 2.42 2.76
N VAL A 312 -9.58 2.06 3.23
CA VAL A 312 -9.37 1.09 4.30
C VAL A 312 -8.83 1.84 5.52
N SER A 313 -9.55 1.76 6.63
CA SER A 313 -9.20 2.50 7.84
C SER A 313 -7.91 1.97 8.51
N ALA A 314 -7.26 2.82 9.30
CA ALA A 314 -6.12 2.43 10.13
C ALA A 314 -6.44 1.21 11.01
N ALA A 315 -7.61 1.18 11.64
CA ALA A 315 -8.03 0.06 12.49
C ALA A 315 -8.18 -1.26 11.70
N ALA A 316 -8.64 -1.19 10.45
CA ALA A 316 -8.72 -2.36 9.57
C ALA A 316 -7.33 -2.87 9.19
N ILE A 317 -6.36 -1.97 8.93
CA ILE A 317 -4.96 -2.32 8.67
C ILE A 317 -4.34 -2.96 9.92
N ASP A 318 -4.51 -2.38 11.11
CA ASP A 318 -3.98 -2.91 12.37
C ASP A 318 -4.53 -4.32 12.64
N LYS A 319 -5.83 -4.53 12.42
CA LYS A 319 -6.44 -5.86 12.54
C LYS A 319 -5.86 -6.86 11.53
N MET A 320 -5.75 -6.47 10.28
CA MET A 320 -5.18 -7.30 9.22
C MET A 320 -3.74 -7.69 9.54
N LEU A 321 -2.91 -6.76 10.02
CA LEU A 321 -1.54 -7.05 10.44
C LEU A 321 -1.53 -8.00 11.65
N THR A 322 -2.39 -7.79 12.63
CA THR A 322 -2.52 -8.70 13.78
C THR A 322 -2.82 -10.12 13.33
N ASP A 323 -3.80 -10.28 12.43
CA ASP A 323 -4.21 -11.59 11.92
C ASP A 323 -3.08 -12.27 11.11
N VAL A 324 -2.40 -11.52 10.25
CA VAL A 324 -1.32 -12.07 9.41
C VAL A 324 -0.08 -12.44 10.21
N TYR A 325 0.23 -11.68 11.27
CA TYR A 325 1.34 -12.01 12.18
C TYR A 325 1.06 -13.22 13.08
N ALA A 326 -0.20 -13.67 13.17
CA ALA A 326 -0.59 -14.93 13.81
C ALA A 326 -0.49 -16.15 12.88
N THR A 327 -0.06 -15.96 11.61
CA THR A 327 0.12 -17.07 10.66
C THR A 327 1.11 -18.10 11.17
N PRO A 328 0.84 -19.42 11.03
CA PRO A 328 1.77 -20.47 11.46
C PRO A 328 3.16 -20.30 10.82
N LYS A 329 4.21 -20.54 11.64
CA LYS A 329 5.61 -20.33 11.23
C LYS A 329 6.02 -21.14 10.00
N ASP A 330 5.47 -22.34 9.83
CA ASP A 330 5.74 -23.18 8.66
C ASP A 330 5.18 -22.58 7.36
N VAL A 331 4.00 -21.93 7.42
CA VAL A 331 3.44 -21.20 6.27
C VAL A 331 4.31 -19.99 5.94
N ILE A 332 4.75 -19.24 6.96
CA ILE A 332 5.66 -18.10 6.79
C ILE A 332 6.98 -18.57 6.14
N MET A 333 7.60 -19.62 6.64
CA MET A 333 8.84 -20.15 6.06
C MET A 333 8.68 -20.58 4.60
N ARG A 334 7.56 -21.23 4.26
CA ARG A 334 7.25 -21.58 2.88
C ARG A 334 7.05 -20.35 1.99
N ALA A 335 6.37 -19.32 2.49
CA ALA A 335 6.18 -18.06 1.77
C ALA A 335 7.52 -17.32 1.56
N THR A 336 8.38 -17.25 2.58
CA THR A 336 9.73 -16.70 2.46
C THR A 336 10.53 -17.39 1.34
N LYS A 337 10.52 -18.72 1.32
CA LYS A 337 11.18 -19.48 0.26
C LYS A 337 10.55 -19.23 -1.11
N ALA A 338 9.22 -19.08 -1.16
CA ALA A 338 8.48 -18.86 -2.40
C ALA A 338 8.84 -17.53 -3.09
N ILE A 339 9.21 -16.51 -2.33
CA ILE A 339 9.58 -15.18 -2.86
C ILE A 339 11.08 -14.90 -2.81
N SER A 340 11.89 -15.92 -2.49
CA SER A 340 13.35 -15.79 -2.48
C SER A 340 13.91 -15.76 -3.89
N SER A 341 14.89 -14.88 -4.12
CA SER A 341 15.69 -14.84 -5.34
C SER A 341 16.90 -15.81 -5.31
N GLU A 342 17.09 -16.57 -4.23
CA GLU A 342 18.16 -17.55 -4.13
C GLU A 342 18.02 -18.61 -5.23
N GLY A 343 19.02 -18.70 -6.13
CA GLY A 343 19.04 -19.63 -7.26
C GLY A 343 18.64 -19.01 -8.62
N GLN A 344 18.68 -17.68 -8.75
CA GLN A 344 18.58 -16.98 -10.04
C GLN A 344 19.86 -17.08 -10.87
#